data_bbfbdaefeb08331faf565b3c750a0bd1
#
_entry.id   bbfbdaefeb08331faf565b3c750a0bd1
#
_cell.length_a   1.000
_cell.length_b   1.000
_cell.length_c   1.000
_cell.angle_alpha   90.00
_cell.angle_beta   90.00
_cell.angle_gamma   90.00
#
_symmetry.space_group_name_H-M   'P 1'
#
loop_
_entity.id
_entity.type
_entity.pdbx_description
1 polymer ?
#
loop_
_entity_poly.entity_id
_entity_poly.type
_entity_poly.pdbx_seq_one_letter_code
_entity_poly.pdbx_strand_id
1 'polypeptide(L)'
;MSGAESHLPRFTESVPQPMRGKLIVFEGSDGVGKSTLVQNLRILLERDQLATEILSFPGDRPGTTGKLVYDLHHAPGKFGIEQISPIGLQALHIAAHLDAITLTILPAINSGTWVVLDRFWWSTWVYGRAAGIDPRILDSLIYAEKLLWGQFTPSVVFLIQRAKPLGDKPAGDEFAILTDLYRQLSRSEAANYEIITMADVEPDVACDIVGQWVRKNRSM
;
A
#
# COMPACT_ATOMS: atom_id res chain seq x y z
N MET A 1 48.94 29.15 14.47
CA MET A 1 47.48 29.20 14.21
C MET A 1 47.23 28.39 12.97
N SER A 2 46.84 27.14 13.13
CA SER A 2 46.61 26.19 12.04
C SER A 2 45.11 26.11 11.80
N GLY A 3 44.66 26.55 10.63
CA GLY A 3 43.28 26.48 10.22
C GLY A 3 42.91 25.03 9.88
N ALA A 4 41.95 24.46 10.61
CA ALA A 4 41.33 23.19 10.26
C ALA A 4 40.29 23.44 9.18
N GLU A 5 40.57 23.06 7.94
CA GLU A 5 39.58 23.00 6.87
C GLU A 5 38.62 21.81 7.16
N SER A 6 37.37 22.17 7.40
CA SER A 6 36.28 21.19 7.54
C SER A 6 35.96 20.53 6.18
N HIS A 7 36.41 19.32 5.99
CA HIS A 7 35.99 18.47 4.84
C HIS A 7 34.54 18.02 5.05
N LEU A 8 33.58 18.73 4.44
CA LEU A 8 32.27 18.21 4.21
C LEU A 8 32.36 17.08 3.15
N PRO A 9 31.71 15.92 3.35
CA PRO A 9 31.70 14.87 2.35
C PRO A 9 31.03 15.36 1.07
N ARG A 10 31.77 15.32 -0.04
CA ARG A 10 31.20 15.54 -1.37
C ARG A 10 30.24 14.38 -1.65
N PHE A 11 28.97 14.68 -1.86
CA PHE A 11 28.03 13.74 -2.44
C PHE A 11 28.56 13.38 -3.84
N THR A 12 29.06 12.18 -4.00
CA THR A 12 29.52 11.65 -5.26
C THR A 12 28.35 11.55 -6.24
N GLU A 13 28.60 11.98 -7.48
CA GLU A 13 27.69 11.85 -8.61
C GLU A 13 27.09 10.44 -8.68
N SER A 14 25.79 10.37 -8.87
CA SER A 14 25.03 9.12 -8.93
C SER A 14 25.52 8.27 -10.12
N VAL A 15 26.18 7.17 -9.83
CA VAL A 15 26.33 6.05 -10.77
C VAL A 15 24.93 5.68 -11.30
N PRO A 16 24.75 5.42 -12.61
CA PRO A 16 23.46 4.95 -13.12
C PRO A 16 22.99 3.76 -12.30
N GLN A 17 21.93 3.95 -11.53
CA GLN A 17 21.41 2.88 -10.69
C GLN A 17 20.85 1.76 -11.58
N PRO A 18 21.15 0.49 -11.31
CA PRO A 18 20.50 -0.62 -12.00
C PRO A 18 18.98 -0.43 -11.94
N MET A 19 18.25 -0.95 -12.94
CA MET A 19 16.79 -0.82 -13.04
C MET A 19 16.17 -1.14 -11.68
N ARG A 20 15.57 -0.13 -11.07
CA ARG A 20 14.90 -0.30 -9.78
C ARG A 20 13.67 -1.18 -9.96
N GLY A 21 13.35 -1.98 -8.97
CA GLY A 21 12.08 -2.71 -8.93
C GLY A 21 10.90 -1.75 -8.99
N LYS A 22 9.71 -2.28 -9.25
CA LYS A 22 8.48 -1.50 -9.34
C LYS A 22 7.60 -1.76 -8.12
N LEU A 23 6.89 -0.73 -7.67
CA LEU A 23 5.88 -0.84 -6.64
C LEU A 23 4.50 -0.79 -7.31
N ILE A 24 3.75 -1.87 -7.19
CA ILE A 24 2.37 -2.00 -7.67
C ILE A 24 1.46 -2.08 -6.45
N VAL A 25 0.48 -1.21 -6.38
CA VAL A 25 -0.44 -1.13 -5.25
C VAL A 25 -1.85 -1.51 -5.68
N PHE A 26 -2.54 -2.30 -4.84
CA PHE A 26 -3.97 -2.58 -4.95
C PHE A 26 -4.71 -1.94 -3.78
N GLU A 27 -5.72 -1.12 -4.10
CA GLU A 27 -6.54 -0.43 -3.11
C GLU A 27 -8.03 -0.61 -3.37
N GLY A 28 -8.84 -0.41 -2.35
CA GLY A 28 -10.30 -0.54 -2.37
C GLY A 28 -10.84 -1.19 -1.10
N SER A 29 -12.16 -1.15 -0.93
CA SER A 29 -12.89 -1.69 0.23
C SER A 29 -12.71 -3.21 0.37
N ASP A 30 -13.11 -3.76 1.53
CA ASP A 30 -13.13 -5.21 1.71
C ASP A 30 -14.16 -5.88 0.80
N GLY A 31 -13.80 -7.07 0.28
CA GLY A 31 -14.70 -7.85 -0.57
C GLY A 31 -14.80 -7.38 -2.03
N VAL A 32 -13.96 -6.46 -2.51
CA VAL A 32 -13.98 -6.01 -3.93
C VAL A 32 -13.15 -6.89 -4.87
N GLY A 33 -12.39 -7.88 -4.35
CA GLY A 33 -11.62 -8.84 -5.17
C GLY A 33 -10.13 -8.52 -5.29
N LYS A 34 -9.56 -7.62 -4.46
CA LYS A 34 -8.12 -7.28 -4.47
C LYS A 34 -7.22 -8.51 -4.39
N SER A 35 -7.41 -9.35 -3.38
CA SER A 35 -6.54 -10.50 -3.12
C SER A 35 -6.54 -11.51 -4.28
N THR A 36 -7.65 -11.66 -5.00
CA THR A 36 -7.71 -12.47 -6.22
C THR A 36 -6.83 -11.89 -7.32
N LEU A 37 -6.89 -10.56 -7.53
CA LEU A 37 -6.05 -9.87 -8.52
C LEU A 37 -4.58 -9.94 -8.16
N VAL A 38 -4.24 -9.78 -6.88
CA VAL A 38 -2.86 -9.93 -6.38
C VAL A 38 -2.32 -11.33 -6.67
N GLN A 39 -3.11 -12.39 -6.41
CA GLN A 39 -2.69 -13.76 -6.70
C GLN A 39 -2.52 -14.02 -8.21
N ASN A 40 -3.43 -13.53 -9.05
CA ASN A 40 -3.31 -13.65 -10.50
C ASN A 40 -2.08 -12.88 -11.04
N LEU A 41 -1.81 -11.70 -10.49
CA LEU A 41 -0.62 -10.94 -10.82
C LEU A 41 0.65 -11.69 -10.41
N ARG A 42 0.66 -12.31 -9.21
CA ARG A 42 1.77 -13.16 -8.77
C ARG A 42 2.12 -14.23 -9.80
N ILE A 43 1.12 -15.00 -10.23
CA ILE A 43 1.29 -16.07 -11.23
C ILE A 43 1.87 -15.51 -12.54
N LEU A 44 1.40 -14.33 -12.97
CA LEU A 44 1.90 -13.66 -14.17
C LEU A 44 3.38 -13.28 -14.03
N LEU A 45 3.75 -12.64 -12.91
CA LEU A 45 5.12 -12.19 -12.67
C LEU A 45 6.10 -13.35 -12.53
N GLU A 46 5.71 -14.42 -11.82
CA GLU A 46 6.48 -15.67 -11.70
C GLU A 46 6.70 -16.34 -13.06
N ARG A 47 5.66 -16.42 -13.90
CA ARG A 47 5.77 -16.95 -15.26
C ARG A 47 6.74 -16.13 -16.12
N ASP A 48 6.73 -14.82 -15.96
CA ASP A 48 7.59 -13.89 -16.67
C ASP A 48 9.00 -13.78 -16.02
N GLN A 49 9.28 -14.61 -15.00
CA GLN A 49 10.57 -14.70 -14.26
C GLN A 49 11.01 -13.39 -13.62
N LEU A 50 10.06 -12.53 -13.25
CA LEU A 50 10.34 -11.29 -12.56
C LEU A 50 10.46 -11.56 -11.05
N ALA A 51 11.59 -11.15 -10.46
CA ALA A 51 11.76 -11.19 -9.01
C ALA A 51 10.65 -10.38 -8.34
N THR A 52 9.86 -11.02 -7.49
CA THR A 52 8.63 -10.45 -6.96
C THR A 52 8.50 -10.70 -5.46
N GLU A 53 8.14 -9.68 -4.73
CA GLU A 53 7.75 -9.72 -3.32
C GLU A 53 6.30 -9.28 -3.19
N ILE A 54 5.48 -10.08 -2.49
CA ILE A 54 4.06 -9.76 -2.25
C ILE A 54 3.85 -9.52 -0.77
N LEU A 55 3.24 -8.40 -0.46
CA LEU A 55 2.98 -7.95 0.90
C LEU A 55 1.54 -7.43 1.01
N SER A 56 1.00 -7.45 2.21
CA SER A 56 -0.25 -6.79 2.56
C SER A 56 -0.02 -5.83 3.73
N PHE A 57 -0.76 -4.75 3.82
CA PHE A 57 -0.75 -3.88 4.98
C PHE A 57 -1.95 -4.19 5.91
N PRO A 58 -1.75 -4.21 7.24
CA PRO A 58 -0.50 -3.96 7.99
C PRO A 58 0.51 -5.11 7.89
N GLY A 59 0.10 -6.30 7.45
CA GLY A 59 0.93 -7.49 7.28
C GLY A 59 0.42 -8.68 8.07
N ASP A 60 0.63 -9.88 7.53
CA ASP A 60 0.20 -11.15 8.12
C ASP A 60 1.37 -12.14 8.30
N ARG A 61 2.57 -11.73 7.90
CA ARG A 61 3.77 -12.58 7.93
C ARG A 61 4.25 -12.78 9.36
N PRO A 62 4.39 -14.02 9.85
CA PRO A 62 4.88 -14.31 11.20
C PRO A 62 6.23 -13.64 11.49
N GLY A 63 6.39 -13.15 12.72
CA GLY A 63 7.64 -12.50 13.16
C GLY A 63 7.78 -11.04 12.73
N THR A 64 6.75 -10.42 12.16
CA THR A 64 6.74 -9.01 11.77
C THR A 64 5.85 -8.17 12.68
N THR A 65 6.15 -6.88 12.77
CA THR A 65 5.28 -5.87 13.41
C THR A 65 3.89 -5.86 12.78
N GLY A 66 3.80 -6.06 11.46
CA GLY A 66 2.54 -6.15 10.73
C GLY A 66 1.64 -7.27 11.25
N LYS A 67 2.21 -8.48 11.45
CA LYS A 67 1.46 -9.60 12.03
C LYS A 67 0.97 -9.31 13.46
N LEU A 68 1.82 -8.69 14.27
CA LEU A 68 1.43 -8.29 15.61
C LEU A 68 0.24 -7.32 15.59
N VAL A 69 0.29 -6.29 14.75
CA VAL A 69 -0.79 -5.30 14.60
C VAL A 69 -2.05 -5.94 14.02
N TYR A 70 -1.92 -6.84 13.06
CA TYR A 70 -3.03 -7.61 12.52
C TYR A 70 -3.75 -8.42 13.61
N ASP A 71 -2.99 -9.17 14.43
CA ASP A 71 -3.56 -9.99 15.49
C ASP A 71 -4.19 -9.15 16.60
N LEU A 72 -3.57 -8.03 16.95
CA LEU A 72 -4.06 -7.09 17.92
C LEU A 72 -5.36 -6.41 17.47
N HIS A 73 -5.47 -6.08 16.19
CA HIS A 73 -6.69 -5.53 15.59
C HIS A 73 -7.86 -6.53 15.68
N HIS A 74 -7.62 -7.80 15.35
CA HIS A 74 -8.68 -8.80 15.26
C HIS A 74 -9.00 -9.48 16.59
N ALA A 75 -8.07 -9.48 17.53
CA ALA A 75 -8.22 -10.17 18.81
C ALA A 75 -7.49 -9.44 19.95
N PRO A 76 -7.83 -8.16 20.24
CA PRO A 76 -7.11 -7.36 21.25
C PRO A 76 -7.13 -8.02 22.65
N GLY A 77 -8.19 -8.73 23.01
CA GLY A 77 -8.29 -9.45 24.28
C GLY A 77 -7.20 -10.49 24.50
N LYS A 78 -6.61 -11.08 23.43
CA LYS A 78 -5.47 -11.99 23.58
C LYS A 78 -4.21 -11.30 24.11
N PHE A 79 -4.17 -9.98 24.01
CA PHE A 79 -3.07 -9.13 24.48
C PHE A 79 -3.42 -8.38 25.78
N GLY A 80 -4.53 -8.75 26.42
CA GLY A 80 -5.01 -8.08 27.64
C GLY A 80 -5.55 -6.68 27.41
N ILE A 81 -5.90 -6.33 26.16
CA ILE A 81 -6.42 -5.03 25.78
C ILE A 81 -7.93 -5.13 25.65
N GLU A 82 -8.66 -4.38 26.46
CA GLU A 82 -10.14 -4.36 26.45
C GLU A 82 -10.66 -3.53 25.27
N GLN A 83 -10.03 -2.40 24.97
CA GLN A 83 -10.47 -1.49 23.91
C GLN A 83 -9.29 -0.74 23.28
N ILE A 84 -9.34 -0.58 21.97
CA ILE A 84 -8.41 0.27 21.20
C ILE A 84 -9.24 1.38 20.57
N SER A 85 -8.84 2.62 20.77
CA SER A 85 -9.50 3.74 20.09
C SER A 85 -9.24 3.68 18.57
N PRO A 86 -10.15 4.18 17.72
CA PRO A 86 -9.93 4.22 16.28
C PRO A 86 -8.60 4.89 15.89
N ILE A 87 -8.25 6.01 16.52
CA ILE A 87 -6.99 6.71 16.25
C ILE A 87 -5.77 5.88 16.70
N GLY A 88 -5.84 5.22 17.87
CA GLY A 88 -4.77 4.32 18.34
C GLY A 88 -4.54 3.16 17.37
N LEU A 89 -5.61 2.60 16.83
CA LEU A 89 -5.53 1.53 15.85
C LEU A 89 -4.85 2.00 14.56
N GLN A 90 -5.21 3.19 14.02
CA GLN A 90 -4.55 3.73 12.84
C GLN A 90 -3.06 4.03 13.09
N ALA A 91 -2.70 4.52 14.27
CA ALA A 91 -1.31 4.74 14.64
C ALA A 91 -0.50 3.42 14.67
N LEU A 92 -1.09 2.33 15.17
CA LEU A 92 -0.48 0.99 15.14
C LEU A 92 -0.28 0.49 13.70
N HIS A 93 -1.27 0.70 12.83
CA HIS A 93 -1.15 0.37 11.40
C HIS A 93 0.03 1.13 10.77
N ILE A 94 0.13 2.44 11.00
CA ILE A 94 1.26 3.24 10.49
C ILE A 94 2.59 2.71 11.03
N ALA A 95 2.71 2.38 12.31
CA ALA A 95 3.95 1.81 12.86
C ALA A 95 4.37 0.52 12.13
N ALA A 96 3.41 -0.37 11.84
CA ALA A 96 3.67 -1.58 11.07
C ALA A 96 4.08 -1.29 9.61
N HIS A 97 3.47 -0.28 8.98
CA HIS A 97 3.83 0.15 7.63
C HIS A 97 5.26 0.70 7.58
N LEU A 98 5.63 1.59 8.52
CA LEU A 98 6.98 2.15 8.60
C LEU A 98 8.04 1.04 8.70
N ASP A 99 7.77 0.02 9.50
CA ASP A 99 8.65 -1.13 9.69
C ASP A 99 8.78 -1.94 8.39
N ALA A 100 7.66 -2.30 7.76
CA ALA A 100 7.64 -3.04 6.49
C ALA A 100 8.30 -2.27 5.35
N ILE A 101 8.06 -0.96 5.24
CA ILE A 101 8.68 -0.08 4.24
C ILE A 101 10.19 -0.10 4.39
N THR A 102 10.68 0.09 5.62
CA THR A 102 12.11 0.24 5.90
C THR A 102 12.87 -1.08 5.76
N LEU A 103 12.31 -2.17 6.31
CA LEU A 103 13.03 -3.44 6.43
C LEU A 103 12.83 -4.37 5.21
N THR A 104 11.76 -4.17 4.44
CA THR A 104 11.40 -5.12 3.37
C THR A 104 11.21 -4.41 2.03
N ILE A 105 10.33 -3.41 1.95
CA ILE A 105 9.86 -2.88 0.67
C ILE A 105 10.96 -2.09 -0.04
N LEU A 106 11.55 -1.10 0.63
CA LEU A 106 12.60 -0.27 0.03
C LEU A 106 13.85 -1.08 -0.33
N PRO A 107 14.35 -2.02 0.51
CA PRO A 107 15.42 -2.92 0.12
C PRO A 107 15.10 -3.77 -1.12
N ALA A 108 13.88 -4.33 -1.20
CA ALA A 108 13.44 -5.12 -2.35
C ALA A 108 13.41 -4.30 -3.64
N ILE A 109 12.79 -3.11 -3.62
CA ILE A 109 12.76 -2.21 -4.78
C ILE A 109 14.18 -1.80 -5.22
N ASN A 110 15.05 -1.49 -4.27
CA ASN A 110 16.44 -1.12 -4.57
C ASN A 110 17.25 -2.27 -5.18
N SER A 111 16.92 -3.52 -4.86
CA SER A 111 17.53 -4.71 -5.48
C SER A 111 16.95 -5.10 -6.84
N GLY A 112 16.00 -4.33 -7.37
CA GLY A 112 15.34 -4.63 -8.66
C GLY A 112 14.11 -5.54 -8.54
N THR A 113 13.69 -5.90 -7.34
CA THR A 113 12.51 -6.74 -7.08
C THR A 113 11.23 -5.93 -7.27
N TRP A 114 10.26 -6.49 -7.96
CA TRP A 114 8.91 -5.92 -8.05
C TRP A 114 8.17 -6.19 -6.75
N VAL A 115 7.58 -5.16 -6.17
CA VAL A 115 6.78 -5.28 -4.96
C VAL A 115 5.31 -5.09 -5.31
N VAL A 116 4.49 -6.07 -4.94
CA VAL A 116 3.04 -6.00 -5.04
C VAL A 116 2.49 -5.82 -3.63
N LEU A 117 1.77 -4.75 -3.41
CA LEU A 117 1.25 -4.37 -2.11
C LEU A 117 -0.28 -4.38 -2.12
N ASP A 118 -0.89 -5.28 -1.32
CA ASP A 118 -2.33 -5.27 -1.03
C ASP A 118 -2.56 -4.29 0.12
N ARG A 119 -3.19 -3.18 -0.17
CA ARG A 119 -3.37 -1.97 0.63
C ARG A 119 -2.12 -1.09 0.75
N PHE A 120 -2.38 0.20 0.94
CA PHE A 120 -1.42 1.29 1.04
C PHE A 120 -1.89 2.25 2.14
N TRP A 121 -1.23 3.36 2.38
CA TRP A 121 -1.68 4.36 3.35
C TRP A 121 -3.11 4.87 3.07
N TRP A 122 -3.62 4.68 1.86
CA TRP A 122 -4.99 5.04 1.50
C TRP A 122 -6.01 4.29 2.37
N SER A 123 -5.79 3.01 2.62
CA SER A 123 -6.65 2.23 3.53
C SER A 123 -6.68 2.83 4.93
N THR A 124 -5.53 3.23 5.48
CA THR A 124 -5.47 3.89 6.81
C THR A 124 -6.29 5.17 6.83
N TRP A 125 -6.16 6.00 5.78
CA TRP A 125 -6.93 7.25 5.68
C TRP A 125 -8.43 6.98 5.55
N VAL A 126 -8.82 6.10 4.63
CA VAL A 126 -10.24 5.82 4.33
C VAL A 126 -10.96 5.21 5.53
N TYR A 127 -10.40 4.16 6.13
CA TYR A 127 -11.00 3.52 7.31
C TYR A 127 -10.97 4.44 8.53
N GLY A 128 -9.93 5.22 8.71
CA GLY A 128 -9.87 6.24 9.75
C GLY A 128 -10.93 7.32 9.58
N ARG A 129 -11.18 7.79 8.36
CA ARG A 129 -12.25 8.74 8.03
C ARG A 129 -13.64 8.14 8.29
N ALA A 130 -13.85 6.91 7.86
CA ALA A 130 -15.11 6.18 8.11
C ALA A 130 -15.37 5.99 9.62
N ALA A 131 -14.32 5.80 10.42
CA ALA A 131 -14.39 5.74 11.88
C ALA A 131 -14.54 7.11 12.57
N GLY A 132 -14.70 8.21 11.80
CA GLY A 132 -14.94 9.56 12.33
C GLY A 132 -13.69 10.31 12.78
N ILE A 133 -12.49 9.86 12.47
CA ILE A 133 -11.27 10.58 12.84
C ILE A 133 -11.13 11.87 12.00
N ASP A 134 -10.75 12.96 12.67
CA ASP A 134 -10.47 14.24 11.99
C ASP A 134 -9.37 14.05 10.92
N PRO A 135 -9.61 14.51 9.66
CA PRO A 135 -8.63 14.35 8.58
C PRO A 135 -7.26 14.92 8.92
N ARG A 136 -7.17 16.02 9.67
CA ARG A 136 -5.89 16.63 10.07
C ARG A 136 -5.06 15.71 10.95
N ILE A 137 -5.71 14.90 11.80
CA ILE A 137 -5.03 13.90 12.64
C ILE A 137 -4.53 12.75 11.76
N LEU A 138 -5.37 12.24 10.85
CA LEU A 138 -4.96 11.20 9.91
C LEU A 138 -3.82 11.64 9.02
N ASP A 139 -3.89 12.84 8.46
CA ASP A 139 -2.83 13.40 7.62
C ASP A 139 -1.50 13.52 8.39
N SER A 140 -1.56 13.90 9.67
CA SER A 140 -0.38 13.96 10.54
C SER A 140 0.23 12.58 10.82
N LEU A 141 -0.59 11.55 11.05
CA LEU A 141 -0.13 10.18 11.23
C LEU A 141 0.50 9.62 9.95
N ILE A 142 -0.16 9.81 8.81
CA ILE A 142 0.28 9.30 7.50
C ILE A 142 1.50 10.06 6.99
N TYR A 143 1.72 11.29 7.45
CA TYR A 143 2.85 12.11 7.00
C TYR A 143 4.20 11.42 7.18
N ALA A 144 4.42 10.72 8.30
CA ALA A 144 5.65 9.95 8.53
C ALA A 144 5.84 8.85 7.46
N GLU A 145 4.77 8.15 7.08
CA GLU A 145 4.80 7.15 6.03
C GLU A 145 5.10 7.78 4.66
N LYS A 146 4.43 8.89 4.32
CA LYS A 146 4.69 9.65 3.08
C LYS A 146 6.14 10.12 2.98
N LEU A 147 6.76 10.52 4.10
CA LEU A 147 8.17 10.90 4.13
C LEU A 147 9.09 9.72 3.83
N LEU A 148 8.79 8.52 4.36
CA LEU A 148 9.59 7.32 4.07
C LEU A 148 9.49 6.89 2.61
N TRP A 149 8.29 6.95 2.02
CA TRP A 149 8.14 6.71 0.60
C TRP A 149 9.01 7.67 -0.22
N GLY A 150 9.08 8.95 0.15
CA GLY A 150 9.94 9.95 -0.48
C GLY A 150 9.81 9.95 -2.00
N GLN A 151 10.90 9.57 -2.70
CA GLN A 151 10.94 9.46 -4.16
C GLN A 151 10.46 8.08 -4.69
N PHE A 152 10.12 7.13 -3.82
CA PHE A 152 9.63 5.79 -4.19
C PHE A 152 8.11 5.81 -4.28
N THR A 153 7.58 6.43 -5.30
CA THR A 153 6.14 6.41 -5.55
C THR A 153 5.71 5.09 -6.19
N PRO A 154 4.50 4.60 -5.91
CA PRO A 154 3.91 3.53 -6.68
C PRO A 154 4.00 3.77 -8.18
N SER A 155 4.45 2.77 -8.92
CA SER A 155 4.43 2.80 -10.39
C SER A 155 3.00 2.81 -10.92
N VAL A 156 2.07 2.23 -10.14
CA VAL A 156 0.62 2.28 -10.39
C VAL A 156 -0.13 1.96 -9.10
N VAL A 157 -1.30 2.58 -8.95
CA VAL A 157 -2.31 2.20 -7.97
C VAL A 157 -3.54 1.66 -8.72
N PHE A 158 -3.82 0.38 -8.59
CA PHE A 158 -5.06 -0.22 -9.04
C PHE A 158 -6.12 -0.02 -7.96
N LEU A 159 -7.09 0.86 -8.22
CA LEU A 159 -8.21 1.10 -7.34
C LEU A 159 -9.40 0.25 -7.79
N ILE A 160 -9.75 -0.76 -7.00
CA ILE A 160 -10.89 -1.64 -7.27
C ILE A 160 -12.11 -1.10 -6.54
N GLN A 161 -13.15 -0.81 -7.29
CA GLN A 161 -14.42 -0.32 -6.77
C GLN A 161 -15.56 -1.20 -7.25
N ARG A 162 -16.57 -1.40 -6.39
CA ARG A 162 -17.79 -2.13 -6.71
C ARG A 162 -18.99 -1.42 -6.09
N ALA A 163 -20.15 -1.58 -6.71
CA ALA A 163 -21.42 -1.13 -6.14
C ALA A 163 -21.80 -1.95 -4.89
N LYS A 164 -21.33 -3.22 -4.81
CA LYS A 164 -21.53 -4.11 -3.66
C LYS A 164 -20.32 -5.04 -3.50
N PRO A 165 -20.03 -5.52 -2.28
CA PRO A 165 -18.98 -6.51 -2.07
C PRO A 165 -19.29 -7.82 -2.84
N LEU A 166 -18.24 -8.57 -3.18
CA LEU A 166 -18.38 -9.92 -3.74
C LEU A 166 -18.90 -10.89 -2.67
N GLY A 167 -19.65 -11.91 -3.13
CA GLY A 167 -20.29 -12.88 -2.24
C GLY A 167 -21.62 -12.37 -1.68
N ASP A 168 -22.14 -13.08 -0.68
CA ASP A 168 -23.48 -12.87 -0.14
C ASP A 168 -23.57 -11.74 0.91
N LYS A 169 -22.50 -10.99 1.13
CA LYS A 169 -22.52 -9.86 2.08
C LYS A 169 -23.35 -8.71 1.50
N PRO A 170 -24.35 -8.20 2.23
CA PRO A 170 -25.09 -7.03 1.77
C PRO A 170 -24.16 -5.81 1.71
N ALA A 171 -24.38 -4.95 0.71
CA ALA A 171 -23.79 -3.62 0.69
C ALA A 171 -24.47 -2.79 1.80
N GLY A 172 -23.84 -2.68 2.95
CA GLY A 172 -24.29 -1.77 4.01
C GLY A 172 -23.83 -0.33 3.76
N ASP A 173 -24.38 0.60 4.56
CA ASP A 173 -24.01 2.03 4.48
C ASP A 173 -22.50 2.25 4.62
N GLU A 174 -21.83 1.46 5.45
CA GLU A 174 -20.39 1.51 5.63
C GLU A 174 -19.63 1.25 4.31
N PHE A 175 -20.05 0.25 3.53
CA PHE A 175 -19.42 -0.06 2.25
C PHE A 175 -19.54 1.10 1.25
N ALA A 176 -20.69 1.75 1.21
CA ALA A 176 -20.93 2.92 0.36
C ALA A 176 -20.02 4.10 0.80
N ILE A 177 -19.92 4.36 2.11
CA ILE A 177 -19.05 5.38 2.68
C ILE A 177 -17.58 5.12 2.29
N LEU A 178 -17.09 3.90 2.48
CA LEU A 178 -15.72 3.52 2.11
C LEU A 178 -15.46 3.73 0.61
N THR A 179 -16.40 3.29 -0.23
CA THR A 179 -16.30 3.45 -1.69
C THR A 179 -16.20 4.91 -2.10
N ASP A 180 -17.00 5.79 -1.47
CA ASP A 180 -16.97 7.24 -1.75
C ASP A 180 -15.68 7.89 -1.24
N LEU A 181 -15.19 7.51 -0.08
CA LEU A 181 -13.92 8.00 0.46
C LEU A 181 -12.73 7.62 -0.43
N TYR A 182 -12.68 6.38 -0.93
CA TYR A 182 -11.67 5.96 -1.91
C TYR A 182 -11.75 6.78 -3.21
N ARG A 183 -12.96 7.05 -3.70
CA ARG A 183 -13.17 7.88 -4.89
C ARG A 183 -12.71 9.32 -4.69
N GLN A 184 -12.98 9.89 -3.52
CA GLN A 184 -12.51 11.23 -3.18
C GLN A 184 -10.98 11.27 -3.10
N LEU A 185 -10.38 10.32 -2.37
CA LEU A 185 -8.94 10.25 -2.21
C LEU A 185 -8.22 10.02 -3.54
N SER A 186 -8.73 9.14 -4.41
CA SER A 186 -8.12 8.91 -5.72
C SER A 186 -8.10 10.16 -6.59
N ARG A 187 -9.13 11.01 -6.50
CA ARG A 187 -9.16 12.29 -7.23
C ARG A 187 -8.13 13.28 -6.68
N SER A 188 -7.97 13.36 -5.37
CA SER A 188 -6.98 14.26 -4.75
C SER A 188 -5.55 13.82 -5.02
N GLU A 189 -5.31 12.51 -5.17
CA GLU A 189 -3.98 11.94 -5.39
C GLU A 189 -3.63 11.70 -6.88
N ALA A 190 -4.53 12.05 -7.80
CA ALA A 190 -4.35 11.82 -9.24
C ALA A 190 -3.13 12.54 -9.85
N ALA A 191 -2.66 13.61 -9.22
CA ALA A 191 -1.43 14.30 -9.64
C ALA A 191 -0.15 13.61 -9.13
N ASN A 192 -0.26 12.75 -8.11
CA ASN A 192 0.87 12.12 -7.43
C ASN A 192 1.13 10.69 -7.92
N TYR A 193 0.10 10.01 -8.45
CA TYR A 193 0.17 8.59 -8.82
C TYR A 193 -0.50 8.32 -10.17
N GLU A 194 0.02 7.32 -10.92
CA GLU A 194 -0.76 6.68 -11.97
C GLU A 194 -1.84 5.82 -11.30
N ILE A 195 -3.12 6.17 -11.48
CA ILE A 195 -4.25 5.49 -10.87
C ILE A 195 -5.11 4.85 -11.96
N ILE A 196 -5.27 3.54 -11.90
CA ILE A 196 -6.18 2.80 -12.77
C ILE A 196 -7.37 2.36 -11.93
N THR A 197 -8.51 3.03 -12.12
CA THR A 197 -9.75 2.69 -11.43
C THR A 197 -10.52 1.62 -12.19
N MET A 198 -10.82 0.53 -11.52
CA MET A 198 -11.64 -0.58 -12.01
C MET A 198 -12.97 -0.59 -11.25
N ALA A 199 -14.01 0.00 -11.85
CA ALA A 199 -15.34 0.12 -11.25
C ALA A 199 -16.29 -0.93 -11.86
N ASP A 200 -16.81 -1.83 -11.02
CA ASP A 200 -17.72 -2.92 -11.41
C ASP A 200 -17.22 -3.77 -12.61
N VAL A 201 -15.92 -3.92 -12.71
CA VAL A 201 -15.25 -4.66 -13.79
C VAL A 201 -15.28 -6.16 -13.47
N GLU A 202 -15.62 -6.98 -14.45
CA GLU A 202 -15.58 -8.46 -14.31
C GLU A 202 -14.14 -8.93 -13.98
N PRO A 203 -13.99 -10.02 -13.20
CA PRO A 203 -12.68 -10.48 -12.73
C PRO A 203 -11.67 -10.73 -13.86
N ASP A 204 -12.09 -11.36 -14.95
CA ASP A 204 -11.20 -11.66 -16.09
C ASP A 204 -10.73 -10.37 -16.78
N VAL A 205 -11.64 -9.41 -16.97
CA VAL A 205 -11.30 -8.10 -17.55
C VAL A 205 -10.36 -7.32 -16.61
N ALA A 206 -10.56 -7.38 -15.31
CA ALA A 206 -9.66 -6.77 -14.33
C ALA A 206 -8.25 -7.41 -14.40
N CYS A 207 -8.17 -8.73 -14.51
CA CYS A 207 -6.91 -9.45 -14.72
C CYS A 207 -6.21 -9.03 -16.02
N ASP A 208 -6.97 -8.84 -17.10
CA ASP A 208 -6.43 -8.39 -18.38
C ASP A 208 -5.86 -6.97 -18.30
N ILE A 209 -6.55 -6.05 -17.63
CA ILE A 209 -6.07 -4.67 -17.39
C ILE A 209 -4.74 -4.69 -16.66
N VAL A 210 -4.64 -5.43 -15.55
CA VAL A 210 -3.40 -5.58 -14.77
C VAL A 210 -2.30 -6.20 -15.64
N GLY A 211 -2.61 -7.26 -16.37
CA GLY A 211 -1.66 -7.95 -17.25
C GLY A 211 -1.16 -7.07 -18.40
N GLN A 212 -2.02 -6.24 -18.99
CA GLN A 212 -1.62 -5.27 -20.01
C GLN A 212 -0.64 -4.22 -19.46
N TRP A 213 -0.93 -3.69 -18.26
CA TRP A 213 -0.03 -2.75 -17.60
C TRP A 213 1.36 -3.38 -17.35
N VAL A 214 1.41 -4.61 -16.83
CA VAL A 214 2.67 -5.33 -16.61
C VAL A 214 3.45 -5.52 -17.89
N ARG A 215 2.81 -6.03 -18.95
CA ARG A 215 3.47 -6.24 -20.26
C ARG A 215 4.06 -4.95 -20.83
N LYS A 216 3.36 -3.83 -20.70
CA LYS A 216 3.83 -2.51 -21.15
C LYS A 216 5.05 -2.03 -20.36
N ASN A 217 5.10 -2.35 -19.07
CA ASN A 217 6.06 -1.75 -18.12
C ASN A 217 7.25 -2.66 -17.76
N ARG A 218 7.29 -3.92 -18.20
CA ARG A 218 8.38 -4.86 -17.87
C ARG A 218 9.71 -4.56 -18.58
N SER A 219 9.67 -3.84 -19.69
CA SER A 219 10.84 -3.59 -20.56
C SER A 219 11.45 -2.20 -20.36
N MET A 220 10.98 -1.44 -19.35
CA MET A 220 11.53 -0.13 -18.99
C MET A 220 12.40 -0.30 -17.72
#